data_12379c3ad7513d734c4cbf73b7da7ff8
#
_entry.id   12379c3ad7513d734c4cbf73b7da7ff8
#
_cell.length_a   1.000
_cell.length_b   1.000
_cell.length_c   1.000
_cell.angle_alpha   90.00
_cell.angle_beta   90.00
_cell.angle_gamma   90.00
#
_symmetry.space_group_name_H-M   'P 1'
#
loop_
_entity.id
_entity.type
_entity.pdbx_description
1 polymer ?
#
loop_
_entity_poly.entity_id
_entity_poly.type
_entity_poly.pdbx_seq_one_letter_code
_entity_poly.pdbx_strand_id
1 'polypeptide(L)' 'MRIAIVDDIQDVRSRMAALIEEFANQHHLHYQLDSYASGEKFLECFEAHSYDIIFLDIYM' A
#
# COMPACT_ATOMS: atom_id res chain seq x y z
N MET A 1 -8.23 -2.25 9.07
CA MET A 1 -6.78 -2.28 8.81
C MET A 1 -6.46 -1.32 7.66
N ARG A 2 -5.43 -0.55 7.80
CA ARG A 2 -5.03 0.41 6.77
C ARG A 2 -3.64 0.04 6.25
N ILE A 3 -3.53 -0.06 4.92
CA ILE A 3 -2.33 -0.55 4.24
C ILE A 3 -1.88 0.48 3.22
N ALA A 4 -0.58 0.74 3.17
CA ALA A 4 0.02 1.61 2.16
C ALA A 4 0.97 0.81 1.28
N ILE A 5 0.95 1.10 -0.01
CA ILE A 5 1.92 0.60 -0.98
C ILE A 5 2.64 1.79 -1.58
N VAL A 6 3.97 1.78 -1.53
CA VAL A 6 4.80 2.83 -2.10
C VAL A 6 5.77 2.20 -3.09
N ASP A 7 5.56 2.49 -4.38
CA ASP A 7 6.38 1.96 -5.46
C ASP A 7 6.21 2.86 -6.67
N ASP A 8 7.30 3.15 -7.38
CA ASP A 8 7.25 4.03 -8.55
C ASP A 8 6.72 3.33 -9.81
N ILE A 9 6.60 2.01 -9.78
CA ILE A 9 6.13 1.23 -10.92
C ILE A 9 4.66 0.86 -10.73
N GLN A 10 3.81 1.35 -11.60
CA GLN A 10 2.37 1.12 -11.50
C GLN A 10 1.99 -0.36 -11.54
N ASP A 11 2.64 -1.13 -12.40
CA ASP A 11 2.35 -2.57 -12.52
C ASP A 11 2.62 -3.30 -11.21
N VAL A 12 3.70 -2.92 -10.50
CA VAL A 12 4.04 -3.51 -9.20
C VAL A 12 2.96 -3.16 -8.18
N ARG A 13 2.53 -1.89 -8.13
CA ARG A 13 1.46 -1.49 -7.22
C ARG A 13 0.17 -2.26 -7.49
N SER A 14 -0.17 -2.44 -8.76
CA SER A 14 -1.39 -3.16 -9.15
C SER A 14 -1.33 -4.63 -8.75
N ARG A 15 -0.18 -5.27 -8.93
CA ARG A 15 0.01 -6.68 -8.54
C ARG A 15 -0.08 -6.86 -7.03
N MET A 16 0.54 -5.96 -6.28
CA MET A 16 0.48 -6.01 -4.83
C MET A 16 -0.93 -5.78 -4.32
N ALA A 17 -1.65 -4.85 -4.92
CA ALA A 17 -3.03 -4.59 -4.56
C ALA A 17 -3.91 -5.83 -4.77
N ALA A 18 -3.70 -6.53 -5.90
CA ALA A 18 -4.44 -7.75 -6.19
C ALA A 18 -4.14 -8.86 -5.19
N LEU A 19 -2.88 -9.02 -4.79
CA LEU A 19 -2.49 -10.00 -3.79
C LEU A 19 -3.09 -9.70 -2.42
N ILE A 20 -3.09 -8.44 -2.05
CA ILE A 20 -3.68 -8.00 -0.78
C ILE A 20 -5.19 -8.26 -0.78
N GLU A 21 -5.86 -7.97 -1.87
CA GLU A 21 -7.29 -8.21 -2.01
C GLU A 21 -7.61 -9.70 -1.86
N GLU A 22 -6.84 -10.55 -2.53
CA GLU A 22 -7.02 -12.00 -2.44
C GLU A 22 -6.82 -12.50 -1.01
N PHE A 23 -5.76 -12.04 -0.36
CA PHE A 23 -5.48 -12.41 1.02
C PHE A 23 -6.60 -11.97 1.95
N ALA A 24 -7.05 -10.73 1.81
CA ALA A 24 -8.10 -10.18 2.64
C ALA A 24 -9.42 -10.94 2.47
N ASN A 25 -9.74 -11.31 1.23
CA ASN A 25 -10.95 -12.09 0.95
C ASN A 25 -10.89 -13.48 1.58
N GLN A 26 -9.73 -14.14 1.51
CA GLN A 26 -9.55 -15.47 2.10
C GLN A 26 -9.68 -15.45 3.61
N HIS A 27 -9.29 -14.37 4.26
CA HIS A 27 -9.28 -14.26 5.72
C HIS A 27 -10.41 -13.37 6.25
N HIS A 28 -11.35 -12.96 5.39
CA HIS A 28 -12.48 -12.10 5.76
C HIS A 28 -12.05 -10.83 6.49
N LEU A 29 -10.98 -10.19 6.00
CA LEU A 29 -10.43 -8.98 6.60
C LEU A 29 -11.00 -7.74 5.92
N HIS A 30 -11.33 -6.73 6.72
CA HIS A 30 -11.68 -5.41 6.23
C HIS A 30 -10.43 -4.57 6.18
N TYR A 31 -10.20 -3.88 5.05
CA TYR A 31 -9.00 -3.07 4.89
C TYR A 31 -9.26 -1.86 3.99
N GLN A 32 -8.41 -0.86 4.16
CA GLN A 32 -8.30 0.26 3.24
C GLN A 32 -6.89 0.26 2.67
N LEU A 33 -6.78 0.50 1.37
CA LEU A 33 -5.50 0.47 0.68
C LEU A 33 -5.24 1.83 0.03
N ASP A 34 -4.10 2.41 0.37
CA ASP A 34 -3.62 3.62 -0.28
C ASP A 34 -2.36 3.30 -1.06
N SER A 35 -2.25 3.82 -2.27
CA SER A 35 -1.15 3.53 -3.17
C SER A 35 -0.46 4.83 -3.56
N TYR A 36 0.86 4.87 -3.48
CA TYR A 36 1.66 6.05 -3.76
C TYR A 36 2.74 5.74 -4.77
N ALA A 37 2.95 6.66 -5.71
CA ALA A 37 3.95 6.49 -6.76
C ALA A 37 5.36 6.87 -6.31
N SER A 38 5.48 7.55 -5.17
CA SER A 38 6.78 7.99 -4.67
C SER A 38 6.77 8.10 -3.16
N GLY A 39 7.96 8.01 -2.56
CA GLY A 39 8.12 8.23 -1.13
C GLY A 39 7.75 9.63 -0.70
N GLU A 40 7.98 10.62 -1.56
CA GLU A 40 7.61 12.00 -1.27
C GLU A 40 6.11 12.15 -1.09
N LYS A 41 5.32 11.57 -2.00
CA LYS A 41 3.86 11.60 -1.90
C LYS A 41 3.36 10.86 -0.68
N PHE A 42 3.98 9.74 -0.36
CA PHE A 42 3.66 8.99 0.84
C PHE A 42 3.90 9.83 2.10
N LEU A 43 5.05 10.51 2.18
CA LEU A 43 5.39 11.33 3.34
C LEU A 43 4.46 12.53 3.50
N GLU A 44 3.98 13.10 2.42
CA GLU A 44 3.01 14.20 2.49
C GLU A 44 1.72 13.79 3.19
N CYS A 45 1.34 12.53 3.06
CA CYS A 45 0.08 12.01 3.61
C CYS A 45 0.28 11.20 4.88
N PHE A 46 1.53 10.94 5.27
CA PHE A 46 1.84 10.03 6.36
C PHE A 46 1.24 10.47 7.69
N GLU A 47 1.35 11.76 8.00
CA GLU A 47 0.83 12.29 9.27
C GLU A 47 -0.69 12.30 9.33
N ALA A 48 -1.35 12.38 8.17
CA ALA A 48 -2.81 12.40 8.10
C ALA A 48 -3.43 11.02 8.30
N HIS A 49 -2.63 9.96 8.13
CA HIS A 49 -3.12 8.59 8.17
C HIS A 49 -2.21 7.71 9.00
N SER A 50 -2.80 6.84 9.81
CA SER A 50 -2.08 5.78 10.50
C SER A 50 -2.19 4.50 9.70
N TYR A 51 -1.05 3.89 9.40
CA TYR A 51 -1.00 2.63 8.66
C TYR A 51 -0.59 1.49 9.56
N ASP A 52 -1.28 0.36 9.39
CA ASP A 52 -0.93 -0.87 10.09
C ASP A 52 0.20 -1.59 9.35
N ILE A 53 0.18 -1.52 8.02
CA ILE A 53 1.19 -2.17 7.16
C ILE A 53 1.60 -1.21 6.08
N ILE A 54 2.92 -1.11 5.83
CA ILE A 54 3.48 -0.28 4.77
C ILE A 54 4.42 -1.15 3.94
N PHE A 55 4.12 -1.27 2.65
CA PHE A 55 5.00 -1.94 1.70
C PHE A 55 5.82 -0.88 0.98
N LEU A 56 7.10 -0.83 1.27
CA LEU A 56 8.03 0.10 0.64
C LEU A 56 8.96 -0.66 -0.28
N ASP A 57 9.02 -0.25 -1.54
CA ASP A 57 10.07 -0.69 -2.43
C ASP A 57 11.14 0.38 -2.45
N ILE A 58 12.24 0.09 -1.78
CA ILE A 58 13.39 0.99 -1.76
C ILE A 58 14.32 0.58 -2.88
N TYR A 59 14.24 1.30 -3.96
CA TYR A 59 15.13 1.09 -5.09
C TYR A 59 16.30 2.05 -4.93
N MET A 60 17.43 1.48 -4.61
CA MET A 60 18.67 2.27 -4.54
C MET A 60 19.55 1.98 -5.75
#